data_3c09ca319a90dd92dab0797443cbea21
#
_entry.id   3c09ca319a90dd92dab0797443cbea21
#
_cell.length_a   1.000
_cell.length_b   1.000
_cell.length_c   1.000
_cell.angle_alpha   90.00
_cell.angle_beta   90.00
_cell.angle_gamma   90.00
#
_symmetry.space_group_name_H-M   'P 1'
#
loop_
_entity.id
_entity.type
_entity.pdbx_description
1 polymer ?
#
loop_
_entity_poly.entity_id
_entity_poly.type
_entity_poly.pdbx_seq_one_letter_code
_entity_poly.pdbx_strand_id
1 'polypeptide(L)'
;MDFLNMLNPVAKWLHIIAGIMWIGLLYFFNFINGHVAATMDGDTKKKVVPELMPRALYWFRWGAAWTWFTGIILLYVIFWNGSLGMGESEGMMSSEVNMWTHMMILVTFLAVFVYDFLYKSALAKNTRLVTV
;
A
#
# COMPACT_ATOMS: atom_id res chain seq x y z
N MET A 1 3.85 -10.43 -29.78
CA MET A 1 3.48 -10.26 -28.34
C MET A 1 3.91 -8.86 -27.98
N ASP A 2 2.96 -8.00 -27.69
CA ASP A 2 3.27 -6.62 -27.38
C ASP A 2 3.86 -6.54 -25.96
N PHE A 3 4.87 -5.70 -25.79
CA PHE A 3 5.56 -5.50 -24.50
C PHE A 3 4.59 -5.28 -23.34
N LEU A 4 3.51 -4.54 -23.58
CA LEU A 4 2.47 -4.26 -22.58
C LEU A 4 1.70 -5.52 -22.15
N ASN A 5 1.48 -6.46 -23.05
CA ASN A 5 0.82 -7.73 -22.73
C ASN A 5 1.68 -8.63 -21.83
N MET A 6 3.01 -8.51 -21.92
CA MET A 6 3.93 -9.18 -21.01
C MET A 6 4.09 -8.44 -19.69
N LEU A 7 4.02 -7.11 -19.72
CA LEU A 7 4.18 -6.28 -18.52
C LEU A 7 3.04 -6.50 -17.51
N ASN A 8 1.82 -6.69 -17.99
CA ASN A 8 0.63 -6.86 -17.12
C ASN A 8 0.76 -8.05 -16.15
N PRO A 9 1.00 -9.30 -16.59
CA PRO A 9 1.13 -10.43 -15.66
C PRO A 9 2.34 -10.28 -14.74
N VAL A 10 3.46 -9.76 -15.21
CA VAL A 10 4.65 -9.55 -14.40
C VAL A 10 4.38 -8.51 -13.30
N ALA A 11 3.79 -7.38 -13.65
CA ALA A 11 3.44 -6.35 -12.69
C ALA A 11 2.42 -6.85 -11.64
N LYS A 12 1.44 -7.66 -12.03
CA LYS A 12 0.50 -8.30 -11.10
C LYS A 12 1.21 -9.22 -10.11
N TRP A 13 2.10 -10.07 -10.59
CA TRP A 13 2.87 -10.96 -9.72
C TRP A 13 3.74 -10.19 -8.74
N LEU A 14 4.48 -9.20 -9.20
CA LEU A 14 5.31 -8.36 -8.34
C LEU A 14 4.46 -7.61 -7.30
N HIS A 15 3.29 -7.09 -7.72
CA HIS A 15 2.36 -6.40 -6.82
C HIS A 15 1.85 -7.32 -5.71
N ILE A 16 1.44 -8.54 -6.07
CA ILE A 16 0.95 -9.53 -5.10
C ILE A 16 2.07 -9.92 -4.12
N ILE A 17 3.25 -10.24 -4.60
CA ILE A 17 4.39 -10.64 -3.75
C ILE A 17 4.78 -9.50 -2.80
N ALA A 18 4.91 -8.30 -3.31
CA ALA A 18 5.23 -7.12 -2.50
C ALA A 18 4.13 -6.82 -1.47
N GLY A 19 2.86 -6.97 -1.87
CA GLY A 19 1.71 -6.80 -0.98
C GLY A 19 1.66 -7.83 0.14
N ILE A 20 1.92 -9.11 -0.16
CA ILE A 20 2.00 -10.18 0.84
C ILE A 20 3.12 -9.88 1.85
N MET A 21 4.28 -9.46 1.38
CA MET A 21 5.41 -9.10 2.25
C MET A 21 5.05 -7.90 3.15
N TRP A 22 4.48 -6.87 2.58
CA TRP A 22 4.06 -5.67 3.32
C TRP A 22 3.00 -5.98 4.37
N ILE A 23 1.93 -6.66 3.99
CA ILE A 23 0.82 -7.04 4.89
C ILE A 23 1.31 -8.03 5.96
N GLY A 24 2.13 -9.02 5.59
CA GLY A 24 2.69 -9.98 6.53
C GLY A 24 3.53 -9.32 7.63
N LEU A 25 4.35 -8.34 7.28
CA LEU A 25 5.13 -7.56 8.25
C LEU A 25 4.23 -6.64 9.09
N LEU A 26 3.12 -6.12 8.54
CA LEU A 26 2.14 -5.36 9.31
C LEU A 26 1.52 -6.23 10.40
N TYR A 27 1.13 -7.47 10.08
CA TYR A 27 0.65 -8.45 11.06
C TYR A 27 1.73 -8.79 12.09
N PHE A 28 2.96 -8.99 11.65
CA PHE A 28 4.08 -9.22 12.56
C PHE A 28 4.24 -8.10 13.59
N PHE A 29 4.25 -6.85 13.17
CA PHE A 29 4.40 -5.71 14.09
C PHE A 29 3.24 -5.58 15.07
N ASN A 30 2.00 -5.74 14.60
CA ASN A 30 0.81 -5.50 15.40
C ASN A 30 0.45 -6.68 16.32
N PHE A 31 0.59 -7.92 15.85
CA PHE A 31 0.09 -9.09 16.59
C PHE A 31 1.18 -9.93 17.23
N ILE A 32 2.38 -9.96 16.68
CA ILE A 32 3.44 -10.83 17.16
C ILE A 32 4.46 -10.05 17.98
N ASN A 33 5.08 -9.06 17.38
CA ASN A 33 6.20 -8.34 17.98
C ASN A 33 5.83 -7.68 19.33
N GLY A 34 4.66 -7.08 19.43
CA GLY A 34 4.18 -6.44 20.68
C GLY A 34 4.06 -7.44 21.82
N HIS A 35 3.44 -8.59 21.57
CA HIS A 35 3.27 -9.65 22.56
C HIS A 35 4.60 -10.28 22.97
N VAL A 36 5.45 -10.62 22.02
CA VAL A 36 6.78 -11.21 22.28
C VAL A 36 7.66 -10.23 23.06
N ALA A 37 7.67 -8.95 22.68
CA ALA A 37 8.43 -7.94 23.39
C ALA A 37 7.94 -7.68 24.82
N ALA A 38 6.67 -7.96 25.11
CA ALA A 38 6.11 -7.85 26.45
C ALA A 38 6.52 -9.01 27.37
N THR A 39 6.79 -10.20 26.81
CA THR A 39 7.21 -11.40 27.56
C THR A 39 8.72 -11.52 27.74
N MET A 40 9.51 -10.72 27.00
CA MET A 40 10.96 -10.71 27.12
C MET A 40 11.43 -10.02 28.41
N ASP A 41 12.44 -10.58 29.04
CA ASP A 41 13.20 -9.91 30.09
C ASP A 41 13.94 -8.67 29.55
N GLY A 42 14.28 -7.72 30.44
CA GLY A 42 14.86 -6.44 30.03
C GLY A 42 16.17 -6.54 29.27
N ASP A 43 17.00 -7.51 29.59
CA ASP A 43 18.32 -7.68 28.96
C ASP A 43 18.21 -8.34 27.57
N THR A 44 17.33 -9.31 27.42
CA THR A 44 17.01 -9.92 26.11
C THR A 44 16.37 -8.89 25.19
N LYS A 45 15.43 -8.08 25.71
CA LYS A 45 14.79 -7.02 24.93
C LYS A 45 15.78 -5.98 24.39
N LYS A 46 16.75 -5.55 25.22
CA LYS A 46 17.80 -4.61 24.80
C LYS A 46 18.70 -5.15 23.70
N LYS A 47 18.88 -6.46 23.61
CA LYS A 47 19.70 -7.12 22.56
C LYS A 47 18.90 -7.39 21.30
N VAL A 48 17.70 -7.96 21.44
CA VAL A 48 16.91 -8.44 20.30
C VAL A 48 16.24 -7.31 19.53
N VAL A 49 15.63 -6.36 20.22
CA VAL A 49 14.84 -5.30 19.56
C VAL A 49 15.68 -4.42 18.63
N PRO A 50 16.86 -3.91 19.03
CA PRO A 50 17.69 -3.10 18.14
C PRO A 50 18.22 -3.85 16.93
N GLU A 51 18.35 -5.18 17.00
CA GLU A 51 18.85 -6.03 15.92
C GLU A 51 17.72 -6.41 14.93
N LEU A 52 16.55 -6.77 15.46
CA LEU A 52 15.42 -7.26 14.70
C LEU A 52 14.64 -6.12 14.00
N MET A 53 14.36 -5.04 14.74
CA MET A 53 13.45 -4.00 14.27
C MET A 53 13.95 -3.25 13.03
N PRO A 54 15.23 -2.85 12.91
CA PRO A 54 15.70 -2.15 11.71
C PRO A 54 15.59 -3.01 10.46
N ARG A 55 15.85 -4.33 10.58
CA ARG A 55 15.75 -5.28 9.47
C ARG A 55 14.31 -5.50 9.04
N ALA A 56 13.41 -5.70 10.00
CA ALA A 56 11.98 -5.86 9.72
C ALA A 56 11.37 -4.59 9.12
N LEU A 57 11.73 -3.41 9.65
CA LEU A 57 11.28 -2.12 9.11
C LEU A 57 11.83 -1.83 7.71
N TYR A 58 13.06 -2.27 7.41
CA TYR A 58 13.61 -2.16 6.07
C TYR A 58 12.73 -2.89 5.05
N TRP A 59 12.43 -4.16 5.27
CA TRP A 59 11.58 -4.96 4.40
C TRP A 59 10.13 -4.46 4.34
N PHE A 60 9.60 -3.97 5.46
CA PHE A 60 8.28 -3.34 5.51
C PHE A 60 8.18 -2.13 4.57
N ARG A 61 9.16 -1.22 4.65
CA ARG A 61 9.20 -0.02 3.79
C ARG A 61 9.36 -0.38 2.32
N TRP A 62 10.24 -1.30 2.02
CA TRP A 62 10.46 -1.76 0.63
C TRP A 62 9.25 -2.52 0.11
N GLY A 63 8.60 -3.35 0.90
CA GLY A 63 7.35 -4.00 0.54
C GLY A 63 6.27 -2.99 0.18
N ALA A 64 6.06 -1.98 1.02
CA ALA A 64 5.12 -0.89 0.75
C ALA A 64 5.49 -0.11 -0.53
N ALA A 65 6.76 0.27 -0.69
CA ALA A 65 7.23 1.01 -1.86
C ALA A 65 7.04 0.23 -3.17
N TRP A 66 7.38 -1.05 -3.20
CA TRP A 66 7.16 -1.91 -4.37
C TRP A 66 5.68 -2.15 -4.66
N THR A 67 4.86 -2.33 -3.63
CA THR A 67 3.40 -2.45 -3.80
C THR A 67 2.83 -1.18 -4.43
N TRP A 68 3.23 -0.02 -3.94
CA TRP A 68 2.80 1.26 -4.49
C TRP A 68 3.27 1.46 -5.95
N PHE A 69 4.54 1.22 -6.23
CA PHE A 69 5.12 1.39 -7.57
C PHE A 69 4.47 0.46 -8.60
N THR A 70 4.36 -0.82 -8.27
CA THR A 70 3.69 -1.79 -9.16
C THR A 70 2.20 -1.51 -9.30
N GLY A 71 1.57 -0.96 -8.27
CA GLY A 71 0.18 -0.50 -8.31
C GLY A 71 -0.03 0.63 -9.33
N ILE A 72 0.89 1.60 -9.42
CA ILE A 72 0.84 2.65 -10.44
C ILE A 72 1.00 2.06 -11.84
N ILE A 73 1.93 1.11 -12.03
CA ILE A 73 2.10 0.45 -13.33
C ILE A 73 0.82 -0.27 -13.73
N LEU A 74 0.22 -1.02 -12.82
CA LEU A 74 -1.05 -1.73 -13.07
C LEU A 74 -2.20 -0.77 -13.38
N LEU A 75 -2.29 0.33 -12.64
CA LEU A 75 -3.27 1.36 -12.89
C LEU A 75 -3.13 1.92 -14.32
N TYR A 76 -1.91 2.24 -14.73
CA TYR A 76 -1.63 2.70 -16.08
C TYR A 76 -2.01 1.68 -17.15
N VAL A 77 -1.56 0.43 -16.99
CA VAL A 77 -1.79 -0.65 -17.95
C VAL A 77 -3.29 -0.98 -18.06
N ILE A 78 -4.00 -0.98 -16.93
CA ILE A 78 -5.42 -1.34 -16.90
C ILE A 78 -6.31 -0.23 -17.45
N PHE A 79 -6.12 1.01 -16.99
CA PHE A 79 -7.02 2.11 -17.32
C PHE A 79 -6.67 2.85 -18.60
N TRP A 80 -5.38 3.04 -18.90
CA TRP A 80 -5.00 3.77 -20.10
C TRP A 80 -4.76 2.91 -21.33
N ASN A 81 -4.34 1.66 -21.17
CA ASN A 81 -4.10 0.78 -22.32
C ASN A 81 -5.19 -0.27 -22.58
N GLY A 82 -6.22 -0.34 -21.73
CA GLY A 82 -7.32 -1.30 -21.94
C GLY A 82 -6.88 -2.77 -22.00
N SER A 83 -5.67 -3.08 -21.54
CA SER A 83 -5.01 -4.40 -21.66
C SER A 83 -5.62 -5.48 -20.75
N LEU A 84 -6.69 -5.19 -20.03
CA LEU A 84 -7.51 -6.24 -19.49
C LEU A 84 -8.46 -6.73 -20.59
N GLY A 85 -8.08 -7.81 -21.23
CA GLY A 85 -9.01 -8.67 -21.95
C GLY A 85 -10.09 -9.23 -21.03
N MET A 86 -10.90 -8.39 -20.49
CA MET A 86 -12.26 -8.66 -20.10
C MET A 86 -13.07 -8.45 -21.39
N GLY A 87 -13.44 -9.57 -22.00
CA GLY A 87 -14.07 -9.66 -23.31
C GLY A 87 -14.96 -8.47 -23.66
N GLU A 88 -14.80 -8.04 -24.91
CA GLU A 88 -15.77 -7.35 -25.76
C GLU A 88 -17.07 -6.91 -25.06
N SER A 89 -17.00 -6.04 -24.11
CA SER A 89 -18.07 -5.12 -23.77
C SER A 89 -17.64 -3.74 -24.27
N GLU A 90 -17.50 -3.65 -25.57
CA GLU A 90 -17.38 -2.40 -26.33
C GLU A 90 -18.63 -1.53 -26.17
N GLY A 91 -19.08 -1.24 -25.00
CA GLY A 91 -20.30 -0.46 -24.87
C GLY A 91 -20.48 0.24 -23.53
N MET A 92 -19.65 -0.01 -22.55
CA MET A 92 -19.95 0.47 -21.22
C MET A 92 -18.85 1.31 -20.55
N MET A 93 -17.86 1.77 -21.29
CA MET A 93 -17.01 2.88 -20.81
C MET A 93 -17.48 4.17 -21.47
N SER A 94 -18.67 4.60 -21.08
CA SER A 94 -19.13 5.96 -21.35
C SER A 94 -18.12 6.95 -20.73
N SER A 95 -17.97 8.11 -21.34
CA SER A 95 -17.11 9.20 -20.85
C SER A 95 -17.37 9.55 -19.39
N GLU A 96 -18.56 9.28 -18.87
CA GLU A 96 -18.96 9.48 -17.48
C GLU A 96 -18.25 8.54 -16.52
N VAL A 97 -18.16 7.25 -16.84
CA VAL A 97 -17.42 6.27 -16.00
C VAL A 97 -15.93 6.63 -15.94
N ASN A 98 -15.38 7.10 -17.04
CA ASN A 98 -13.99 7.54 -17.10
C ASN A 98 -13.71 8.74 -16.15
N MET A 99 -14.61 9.72 -16.14
CA MET A 99 -14.47 10.90 -15.27
C MET A 99 -14.56 10.53 -13.78
N TRP A 100 -15.53 9.72 -13.37
CA TRP A 100 -15.69 9.27 -11.99
C TRP A 100 -14.51 8.43 -11.51
N THR A 101 -13.98 7.56 -12.37
CA THR A 101 -12.80 6.74 -12.07
C THR A 101 -11.56 7.61 -11.86
N HIS A 102 -11.33 8.60 -12.72
CA HIS A 102 -10.21 9.54 -12.55
C HIS A 102 -10.35 10.38 -11.29
N MET A 103 -11.56 10.83 -10.98
CA MET A 103 -11.85 11.55 -9.74
C MET A 103 -11.59 10.67 -8.50
N MET A 104 -12.01 9.41 -8.50
CA MET A 104 -11.74 8.47 -7.40
C MET A 104 -10.25 8.22 -7.19
N ILE A 105 -9.50 8.03 -8.27
CA ILE A 105 -8.05 7.88 -8.22
C ILE A 105 -7.40 9.13 -7.64
N LEU A 106 -7.78 10.30 -8.13
CA LEU A 106 -7.28 11.58 -7.64
C LEU A 106 -7.57 11.77 -6.15
N VAL A 107 -8.81 11.51 -5.73
CA VAL A 107 -9.24 11.62 -4.33
C VAL A 107 -8.44 10.66 -3.44
N THR A 108 -8.21 9.41 -3.89
CA THR A 108 -7.43 8.42 -3.13
C THR A 108 -5.98 8.87 -2.93
N PHE A 109 -5.34 9.41 -3.97
CA PHE A 109 -3.98 9.96 -3.85
C PHE A 109 -3.93 11.20 -2.97
N LEU A 110 -4.88 12.12 -3.13
CA LEU A 110 -4.96 13.34 -2.32
C LEU A 110 -5.28 13.05 -0.85
N ALA A 111 -6.09 12.03 -0.57
CA ALA A 111 -6.48 11.66 0.79
C ALA A 111 -5.26 11.36 1.68
N VAL A 112 -4.20 10.74 1.13
CA VAL A 112 -2.96 10.46 1.87
C VAL A 112 -2.28 11.76 2.31
N PHE A 113 -2.18 12.74 1.41
CA PHE A 113 -1.59 14.04 1.72
C PHE A 113 -2.45 14.86 2.67
N VAL A 114 -3.76 14.83 2.48
CA VAL A 114 -4.73 15.48 3.40
C VAL A 114 -4.62 14.88 4.78
N TYR A 115 -4.55 13.56 4.90
CA TYR A 115 -4.37 12.87 6.18
C TYR A 115 -3.05 13.26 6.86
N ASP A 116 -1.93 13.26 6.14
CA ASP A 116 -0.63 13.65 6.66
C ASP A 116 -0.61 15.11 7.13
N PHE A 117 -1.22 16.00 6.36
CA PHE A 117 -1.38 17.40 6.72
C PHE A 117 -2.26 17.58 7.97
N LEU A 118 -3.40 16.90 8.03
CA LEU A 118 -4.28 16.94 9.20
C LEU A 118 -3.60 16.40 10.45
N TYR A 119 -2.85 15.30 10.30
CA TYR A 119 -2.12 14.70 11.42
C TYR A 119 -0.99 15.57 11.94
N LYS A 120 -0.32 16.32 11.08
CA LYS A 120 0.72 17.30 11.44
C LYS A 120 0.16 18.64 11.89
N SER A 121 -1.11 18.93 11.64
CA SER A 121 -1.75 20.21 11.96
C SER A 121 -2.11 20.32 13.45
N ALA A 122 -2.51 21.53 13.84
CA ALA A 122 -2.97 21.81 15.19
C ALA A 122 -4.19 20.98 15.67
N LEU A 123 -4.94 20.37 14.72
CA LEU A 123 -6.04 19.45 15.04
C LEU A 123 -5.56 18.17 15.74
N ALA A 124 -4.37 17.68 15.43
CA ALA A 124 -3.78 16.51 16.11
C ALA A 124 -3.44 16.78 17.59
N LYS A 125 -3.29 18.06 17.98
CA LYS A 125 -3.06 18.46 19.38
C LYS A 125 -4.33 18.40 20.25
N ASN A 126 -5.50 18.32 19.62
CA ASN A 126 -6.78 18.20 20.31
C ASN A 126 -7.19 16.72 20.38
N THR A 127 -6.71 16.01 21.40
CA THR A 127 -6.92 14.57 21.64
C THR A 127 -8.40 14.16 21.64
N ARG A 128 -9.33 15.10 21.84
CA ARG A 128 -10.78 14.84 21.83
C ARG A 128 -11.39 14.67 20.43
N LEU A 129 -10.71 15.11 19.37
CA LEU A 129 -11.19 15.00 17.99
C LEU A 129 -10.60 13.79 17.24
N VAL A 130 -9.55 13.17 17.79
CA VAL A 130 -8.85 12.03 17.17
C VAL A 130 -9.27 10.69 17.77
N THR A 131 -9.99 10.70 18.90
CA THR A 131 -10.48 9.51 19.61
C THR A 131 -11.98 9.31 19.38
N VAL A 132 -12.40 9.22 18.09
CA VAL A 132 -13.72 8.69 17.73
C VAL A 132 -13.55 7.42 16.96
#